data_35311734ce6a5369d98e76756fdbdfc4
#
_entry.id   35311734ce6a5369d98e76756fdbdfc4
#
_cell.length_a   1.000
_cell.length_b   1.000
_cell.length_c   1.000
_cell.angle_alpha   90.00
_cell.angle_beta   90.00
_cell.angle_gamma   90.00
#
_symmetry.space_group_name_H-M   'P 1'
#
loop_
_entity.id
_entity.type
_entity.pdbx_description
1 polymer ?
#
loop_
_entity_poly.entity_id
_entity_poly.type
_entity_poly.pdbx_seq_one_letter_code
_entity_poly.pdbx_strand_id
1 'polypeptide(L)'
;FDDINSIEEYNRSGNLRTIDGIYVKSQQELKIANFLYIHSIDYEYERQYEYDTATKQYRQYRPDFYLTDYGIYLEHFAMNINSDGNYISIFPGYLDQHKWKTNLHDQNKTKLISTFSSLKNSFSENNLLNLNSF
;
A
#
# COMPACT_ATOMS: atom_id res chain seq x y z
N PHE A 1 15.16 16.30 -9.28
CA PHE A 1 16.42 16.17 -8.53
C PHE A 1 17.61 16.30 -9.46
N ASP A 2 18.61 17.05 -9.04
CA ASP A 2 19.76 17.36 -9.90
C ASP A 2 20.89 16.35 -9.80
N ASP A 3 20.94 15.56 -8.71
CA ASP A 3 21.99 14.58 -8.50
C ASP A 3 21.56 13.47 -7.54
N ILE A 4 22.40 12.44 -7.48
CA ILE A 4 22.14 11.27 -6.63
C ILE A 4 22.09 11.63 -5.15
N ASN A 5 22.95 12.53 -4.69
CA ASN A 5 22.99 12.91 -3.28
C ASN A 5 21.70 13.58 -2.85
N SER A 6 21.15 14.45 -3.70
CA SER A 6 19.88 15.12 -3.44
C SER A 6 18.73 14.13 -3.38
N ILE A 7 18.74 13.12 -4.26
CA ILE A 7 17.73 12.07 -4.26
C ILE A 7 17.80 11.23 -2.99
N GLU A 8 19.02 10.84 -2.58
CA GLU A 8 19.22 10.05 -1.37
C GLU A 8 18.80 10.81 -0.12
N GLU A 9 19.13 12.09 -0.05
CA GLU A 9 18.75 12.94 1.06
C GLU A 9 17.22 13.10 1.13
N TYR A 10 16.59 13.31 -0.02
CA TYR A 10 15.15 13.42 -0.13
C TYR A 10 14.46 12.13 0.35
N ASN A 11 14.95 10.98 -0.10
CA ASN A 11 14.39 9.70 0.28
C ASN A 11 14.55 9.43 1.78
N ARG A 12 15.70 9.79 2.36
CA ARG A 12 15.94 9.63 3.80
C ARG A 12 15.04 10.52 4.64
N SER A 13 14.65 11.67 4.11
CA SER A 13 13.76 12.58 4.83
C SER A 13 12.32 12.07 4.89
N GLY A 14 11.97 11.04 4.12
CA GLY A 14 10.61 10.54 4.04
C GLY A 14 9.70 11.36 3.15
N ASN A 15 10.22 12.42 2.49
CA ASN A 15 9.43 13.28 1.61
C ASN A 15 9.47 12.73 0.18
N LEU A 16 8.94 11.55 -0.02
CA LEU A 16 8.95 10.87 -1.32
C LEU A 16 7.84 11.42 -2.20
N ARG A 17 8.22 12.07 -3.28
CA ARG A 17 7.26 12.69 -4.19
C ARG A 17 7.09 11.84 -5.44
N THR A 18 5.86 11.53 -5.78
CA THR A 18 5.51 10.77 -6.97
C THR A 18 5.62 11.61 -8.24
N ILE A 19 5.56 10.94 -9.39
CA ILE A 19 5.56 11.62 -10.70
C ILE A 19 4.41 12.61 -10.80
N ASP A 20 3.24 12.27 -10.26
CA ASP A 20 2.06 13.13 -10.28
C ASP A 20 1.99 14.12 -9.11
N GLY A 21 3.05 14.22 -8.32
CA GLY A 21 3.20 15.31 -7.35
C GLY A 21 2.67 15.04 -5.96
N ILE A 22 2.40 13.81 -5.61
CA ILE A 22 1.90 13.42 -4.30
C ILE A 22 3.04 12.94 -3.42
N TYR A 23 3.00 13.24 -2.12
CA TYR A 23 4.00 12.76 -1.18
C TYR A 23 3.52 11.47 -0.53
N VAL A 24 4.35 10.43 -0.58
CA VAL A 24 4.07 9.13 0.02
C VAL A 24 5.10 8.82 1.11
N LYS A 25 4.89 7.75 1.86
CA LYS A 25 5.66 7.48 3.08
C LYS A 25 6.82 6.51 2.90
N SER A 26 6.89 5.80 1.78
CA SER A 26 7.95 4.81 1.56
C SER A 26 8.32 4.70 0.09
N GLN A 27 9.50 4.14 -0.16
CA GLN A 27 9.96 3.85 -1.51
C GLN A 27 9.03 2.89 -2.24
N GLN A 28 8.48 1.92 -1.53
CA GLN A 28 7.59 0.93 -2.13
C GLN A 28 6.25 1.55 -2.50
N GLU A 29 5.72 2.42 -1.66
CA GLU A 29 4.53 3.19 -1.99
C GLU A 29 4.77 4.11 -3.19
N LEU A 30 5.96 4.69 -3.27
CA LEU A 30 6.35 5.50 -4.42
C LEU A 30 6.27 4.70 -5.71
N LYS A 31 6.81 3.50 -5.72
CA LYS A 31 6.77 2.62 -6.90
C LYS A 31 5.34 2.27 -7.29
N ILE A 32 4.50 1.97 -6.33
CA ILE A 32 3.10 1.65 -6.57
C ILE A 32 2.37 2.86 -7.18
N ALA A 33 2.52 4.02 -6.56
CA ALA A 33 1.86 5.24 -7.04
C ALA A 33 2.30 5.60 -8.45
N ASN A 34 3.60 5.54 -8.73
CA ASN A 34 4.12 5.83 -10.05
C ASN A 34 3.64 4.80 -11.09
N PHE A 35 3.57 3.53 -10.72
CA PHE A 35 3.02 2.50 -11.59
C PHE A 35 1.56 2.81 -11.95
N LEU A 36 0.76 3.14 -10.96
CA LEU A 36 -0.65 3.48 -11.18
C LEU A 36 -0.78 4.68 -12.13
N TYR A 37 0.00 5.71 -11.89
CA TYR A 37 -0.01 6.92 -12.72
C TYR A 37 0.40 6.62 -14.15
N ILE A 38 1.50 5.90 -14.36
CA ILE A 38 2.01 5.58 -15.69
C ILE A 38 1.00 4.75 -16.50
N HIS A 39 0.26 3.87 -15.81
CA HIS A 39 -0.76 3.03 -16.47
C HIS A 39 -2.14 3.67 -16.51
N SER A 40 -2.23 4.97 -16.22
CA SER A 40 -3.49 5.73 -16.25
C SER A 40 -4.56 5.16 -15.33
N ILE A 41 -4.15 4.63 -14.19
CA ILE A 41 -5.05 4.16 -13.15
C ILE A 41 -5.21 5.26 -12.11
N ASP A 42 -6.38 5.84 -12.03
CA ASP A 42 -6.67 6.90 -11.06
C ASP A 42 -6.74 6.32 -9.65
N TYR A 43 -6.16 7.04 -8.70
CA TYR A 43 -6.15 6.62 -7.32
C TYR A 43 -6.21 7.81 -6.37
N GLU A 44 -6.62 7.53 -5.14
CA GLU A 44 -6.50 8.47 -4.02
C GLU A 44 -5.59 7.86 -2.96
N TYR A 45 -4.61 8.62 -2.50
CA TYR A 45 -3.66 8.17 -1.50
C TYR A 45 -4.21 8.42 -0.09
N GLU A 46 -4.21 7.38 0.73
CA GLU A 46 -4.66 7.44 2.13
C GLU A 46 -6.08 8.01 2.30
N ARG A 47 -6.96 7.72 1.35
CA ARG A 47 -8.36 8.06 1.49
C ARG A 47 -8.95 7.33 2.69
N GLN A 48 -9.74 8.03 3.51
CA GLN A 48 -10.41 7.42 4.63
C GLN A 48 -11.31 6.26 4.16
N TYR A 49 -11.20 5.12 4.85
CA TYR A 49 -12.05 3.97 4.57
C TYR A 49 -13.52 4.36 4.74
N GLU A 50 -14.38 3.80 3.91
CA GLU A 50 -15.78 4.20 3.81
C GLU A 50 -16.65 3.86 5.01
N TYR A 51 -16.16 2.99 5.90
CA TYR A 51 -16.84 2.61 7.13
C TYR A 51 -16.08 3.17 8.32
N ASP A 52 -16.82 3.53 9.38
CA ASP A 52 -16.22 4.01 10.61
C ASP A 52 -15.54 2.84 11.33
N THR A 53 -14.24 2.94 11.51
CA THR A 53 -13.42 1.89 12.14
C THR A 53 -12.71 2.37 13.39
N ALA A 54 -12.89 3.63 13.77
CA ALA A 54 -12.20 4.21 14.91
C ALA A 54 -12.67 3.56 16.21
N THR A 55 -11.71 3.18 17.05
CA THR A 55 -11.98 2.62 18.38
C THR A 55 -11.02 3.27 19.38
N LYS A 56 -11.10 2.85 20.64
CA LYS A 56 -10.11 3.30 21.63
C LYS A 56 -8.69 2.81 21.32
N GLN A 57 -8.58 1.69 20.58
CA GLN A 57 -7.30 1.07 20.27
C GLN A 57 -6.78 1.45 18.89
N TYR A 58 -7.66 1.75 17.95
CA TYR A 58 -7.31 2.01 16.55
C TYR A 58 -7.86 3.36 16.10
N ARG A 59 -7.02 4.09 15.35
CA ARG A 59 -7.47 5.26 14.63
C ARG A 59 -8.35 4.84 13.45
N GLN A 60 -9.09 5.79 12.89
CA GLN A 60 -9.83 5.56 11.66
C GLN A 60 -8.90 5.01 10.59
N TYR A 61 -9.30 3.90 9.96
CA TYR A 61 -8.51 3.22 8.93
C TYR A 61 -8.41 4.10 7.68
N ARG A 62 -7.20 4.20 7.15
CA ARG A 62 -6.91 4.87 5.90
C ARG A 62 -6.05 3.93 5.06
N PRO A 63 -6.67 3.13 4.16
CA PRO A 63 -5.90 2.27 3.25
C PRO A 63 -4.91 3.09 2.44
N ASP A 64 -3.81 2.47 2.03
CA ASP A 64 -2.75 3.18 1.31
C ASP A 64 -3.26 3.83 0.02
N PHE A 65 -4.02 3.09 -0.75
CA PHE A 65 -4.55 3.57 -2.03
C PHE A 65 -6.00 3.14 -2.22
N TYR A 66 -6.77 3.99 -2.89
CA TYR A 66 -8.10 3.64 -3.36
C TYR A 66 -8.15 3.86 -4.87
N LEU A 67 -8.46 2.81 -5.64
CA LEU A 67 -8.51 2.87 -7.10
C LEU A 67 -9.92 3.28 -7.51
N THR A 68 -10.07 4.54 -7.85
CA THR A 68 -11.39 5.19 -7.98
C THR A 68 -12.28 4.56 -9.04
N ASP A 69 -11.71 4.16 -10.18
CA ASP A 69 -12.49 3.60 -11.28
C ASP A 69 -12.90 2.16 -11.05
N TYR A 70 -12.25 1.48 -10.12
CA TYR A 70 -12.48 0.06 -9.84
C TYR A 70 -13.23 -0.18 -8.53
N GLY A 71 -13.25 0.81 -7.63
CA GLY A 71 -13.79 0.62 -6.29
C GLY A 71 -13.01 -0.38 -5.47
N ILE A 72 -11.69 -0.38 -5.61
CA ILE A 72 -10.80 -1.35 -4.98
C ILE A 72 -9.79 -0.61 -4.11
N TYR A 73 -9.59 -1.10 -2.88
CA TYR A 73 -8.53 -0.63 -2.01
C TYR A 73 -7.27 -1.42 -2.26
N LEU A 74 -6.12 -0.75 -2.14
CA LEU A 74 -4.81 -1.38 -2.26
C LEU A 74 -4.02 -1.06 -1.01
N GLU A 75 -3.46 -2.06 -0.38
CA GLU A 75 -2.66 -1.92 0.83
C GLU A 75 -1.31 -2.59 0.62
N HIS A 76 -0.24 -1.88 0.95
CA HIS A 76 1.10 -2.45 0.92
C HIS A 76 1.50 -2.85 2.34
N PHE A 77 1.79 -4.12 2.54
CA PHE A 77 2.15 -4.64 3.85
C PHE A 77 3.65 -4.87 3.96
N ALA A 78 4.27 -4.26 4.96
CA ALA A 78 5.71 -4.40 5.22
C ALA A 78 5.98 -5.73 5.94
N MET A 79 5.69 -6.82 5.27
CA MET A 79 5.93 -8.16 5.79
C MET A 79 6.17 -9.14 4.65
N ASN A 80 6.72 -10.29 4.97
CA ASN A 80 7.07 -11.32 4.01
C ASN A 80 6.22 -12.57 4.20
N ILE A 81 6.22 -13.42 3.18
CA ILE A 81 5.66 -14.76 3.27
C ILE A 81 6.83 -15.72 3.25
N ASN A 82 6.94 -16.59 4.26
CA ASN A 82 8.02 -17.56 4.33
C ASN A 82 7.77 -18.78 3.42
N SER A 83 8.72 -19.70 3.39
CA SER A 83 8.63 -20.90 2.53
C SER A 83 7.45 -21.82 2.88
N ASP A 84 6.93 -21.71 4.11
CA ASP A 84 5.78 -22.49 4.55
C ASP A 84 4.46 -21.81 4.25
N GLY A 85 4.49 -20.63 3.62
CA GLY A 85 3.29 -19.86 3.30
C GLY A 85 2.76 -19.00 4.44
N ASN A 86 3.52 -18.85 5.52
CA ASN A 86 3.11 -18.04 6.67
C ASN A 86 3.60 -16.61 6.56
N TYR A 87 2.77 -15.66 6.99
CA TYR A 87 3.18 -14.25 7.07
C TYR A 87 4.15 -14.04 8.21
N ILE A 88 5.24 -13.32 7.95
CA ILE A 88 6.25 -12.96 8.95
C ILE A 88 6.55 -11.46 8.86
N SER A 89 6.82 -10.86 10.02
CA SER A 89 7.24 -9.46 10.08
C SER A 89 8.24 -9.27 11.21
N ILE A 90 9.23 -8.40 10.97
CA ILE A 90 10.18 -7.98 12.01
C ILE A 90 9.60 -6.90 12.92
N PHE A 91 8.43 -6.34 12.57
CA PHE A 91 7.81 -5.27 13.35
C PHE A 91 6.81 -5.86 14.35
N PRO A 92 6.98 -5.60 15.66
CA PRO A 92 6.03 -6.10 16.67
C PRO A 92 4.61 -5.59 16.39
N GLY A 93 3.64 -6.50 16.51
CA GLY A 93 2.23 -6.15 16.33
C GLY A 93 1.78 -5.95 14.90
N TYR A 94 2.69 -6.03 13.92
CA TYR A 94 2.34 -5.78 12.52
C TYR A 94 1.42 -6.85 11.95
N LEU A 95 1.63 -8.10 12.35
CA LEU A 95 0.75 -9.19 11.90
C LEU A 95 -0.66 -9.02 12.42
N ASP A 96 -0.83 -8.51 13.63
CA ASP A 96 -2.15 -8.23 14.19
C ASP A 96 -2.83 -7.10 13.43
N GLN A 97 -2.09 -6.08 13.05
CA GLN A 97 -2.64 -5.00 12.22
C GLN A 97 -3.08 -5.50 10.85
N HIS A 98 -2.26 -6.35 10.24
CA HIS A 98 -2.61 -6.96 8.96
C HIS A 98 -3.93 -7.74 9.07
N LYS A 99 -4.06 -8.55 10.11
CA LYS A 99 -5.26 -9.33 10.33
C LYS A 99 -6.48 -8.42 10.55
N TRP A 100 -6.30 -7.35 11.33
CA TRP A 100 -7.37 -6.39 11.59
C TRP A 100 -7.85 -5.72 10.30
N LYS A 101 -6.91 -5.26 9.47
CA LYS A 101 -7.23 -4.60 8.19
C LYS A 101 -7.95 -5.55 7.24
N THR A 102 -7.43 -6.76 7.06
CA THR A 102 -8.04 -7.74 6.15
C THR A 102 -9.42 -8.15 6.62
N ASN A 103 -9.62 -8.29 7.93
CA ASN A 103 -10.94 -8.60 8.48
C ASN A 103 -11.95 -7.48 8.22
N LEU A 104 -11.53 -6.22 8.28
CA LEU A 104 -12.41 -5.10 7.96
C LEU A 104 -12.96 -5.20 6.54
N HIS A 105 -12.07 -5.50 5.58
CA HIS A 105 -12.49 -5.65 4.19
C HIS A 105 -13.41 -6.85 3.99
N ASP A 106 -13.14 -7.96 4.68
CA ASP A 106 -13.98 -9.14 4.61
C ASP A 106 -15.37 -8.88 5.20
N GLN A 107 -15.42 -8.26 6.36
CA GLN A 107 -16.69 -7.97 7.05
C GLN A 107 -17.56 -7.01 6.28
N ASN A 108 -16.96 -6.01 5.66
CA ASN A 108 -17.68 -4.97 4.94
C ASN A 108 -17.82 -5.27 3.45
N LYS A 109 -17.27 -6.40 2.99
CA LYS A 109 -17.32 -6.85 1.60
C LYS A 109 -16.72 -5.83 0.64
N THR A 110 -15.68 -5.14 1.08
CA THR A 110 -14.90 -4.26 0.22
C THR A 110 -13.75 -5.03 -0.40
N LYS A 111 -13.37 -4.64 -1.61
CA LYS A 111 -12.29 -5.32 -2.33
C LYS A 111 -10.95 -4.77 -1.93
N LEU A 112 -10.00 -5.67 -1.69
CA LEU A 112 -8.64 -5.31 -1.29
C LEU A 112 -7.63 -6.04 -2.15
N ILE A 113 -6.67 -5.31 -2.69
CA ILE A 113 -5.45 -5.86 -3.26
C ILE A 113 -4.34 -5.66 -2.25
N SER A 114 -3.62 -6.73 -1.93
CA SER A 114 -2.50 -6.69 -0.99
C SER A 114 -1.20 -6.89 -1.74
N THR A 115 -0.22 -6.04 -1.44
CA THR A 115 1.16 -6.24 -1.88
C THR A 115 2.04 -6.36 -0.66
N PHE A 116 3.23 -6.98 -0.82
CA PHE A 116 4.08 -7.34 0.31
C PHE A 116 5.52 -6.96 0.05
N SER A 117 6.25 -6.66 1.14
CA SER A 117 7.68 -6.36 1.11
C SER A 117 8.49 -7.66 1.08
N SER A 118 8.30 -8.51 0.09
CA SER A 118 9.12 -9.70 -0.01
C SER A 118 10.53 -9.35 -0.48
N LEU A 119 11.50 -10.20 -0.14
CA LEU A 119 12.89 -9.97 -0.50
C LEU A 119 13.12 -9.95 -2.02
N LYS A 120 12.28 -10.63 -2.77
CA LYS A 120 12.50 -10.79 -4.21
C LYS A 120 11.59 -9.90 -5.04
N ASN A 121 10.32 -9.80 -4.71
CA ASN A 121 9.35 -9.03 -5.48
C ASN A 121 8.26 -8.54 -4.56
N SER A 122 8.60 -7.58 -3.70
CA SER A 122 7.63 -6.97 -2.79
C SER A 122 6.50 -6.30 -3.57
N PHE A 123 6.81 -5.83 -4.76
CA PHE A 123 5.87 -5.21 -5.66
C PHE A 123 5.96 -5.96 -6.99
N SER A 124 4.85 -6.49 -7.46
CA SER A 124 4.77 -7.21 -8.72
C SER A 124 3.84 -6.47 -9.68
N GLU A 125 4.36 -6.11 -10.85
CA GLU A 125 3.55 -5.51 -11.90
C GLU A 125 2.42 -6.45 -12.32
N ASN A 126 2.66 -7.75 -12.31
CA ASN A 126 1.65 -8.74 -12.66
C ASN A 126 0.45 -8.70 -11.73
N ASN A 127 0.67 -8.46 -10.44
CA ASN A 127 -0.41 -8.34 -9.48
C ASN A 127 -1.31 -7.14 -9.78
N LEU A 128 -0.72 -6.04 -10.22
CA LEU A 128 -1.49 -4.85 -10.56
C LEU A 128 -2.11 -4.95 -11.95
N LEU A 129 -1.46 -5.63 -12.89
CA LEU A 129 -2.03 -5.85 -14.23
C LEU A 129 -3.26 -6.74 -14.19
N ASN A 130 -3.46 -7.51 -13.15
CA ASN A 130 -4.64 -8.35 -12.97
C ASN A 130 -5.85 -7.59 -12.43
N LEU A 131 -5.78 -6.27 -12.32
CA LEU A 131 -6.91 -5.45 -11.85
C LEU A 131 -8.19 -5.68 -12.67
N ASN A 132 -8.04 -5.93 -13.96
CA ASN A 132 -9.19 -6.13 -14.83
C ASN A 132 -9.94 -7.44 -14.58
N SER A 133 -9.39 -8.33 -13.76
CA SER A 133 -10.06 -9.58 -13.41
C SER A 133 -10.96 -9.46 -12.18
N PHE A 134 -11.01 -8.33 -11.56
CA PHE A 134 -11.88 -8.07 -10.41
C PHE A 134 -13.28 -7.63 -10.82
#